data_dce1bb02d059cb96820cf458bda58ce6
#
_entry.id   dce1bb02d059cb96820cf458bda58ce6
#
_cell.length_a   1.000
_cell.length_b   1.000
_cell.length_c   1.000
_cell.angle_alpha   90.00
_cell.angle_beta   90.00
_cell.angle_gamma   90.00
#
_symmetry.space_group_name_H-M   'P 1'
#
loop_
_entity.id
_entity.type
_entity.pdbx_description
1 polymer ?
#
loop_
_entity_poly.entity_id
_entity_poly.type
_entity_poly.pdbx_seq_one_letter_code
_entity_poly.pdbx_strand_id
1 'polypeptide(L)'
;MDLPVNPPLDPMLAKAAKAVPGEGYSHEPKWDGFRALIFRDGDEVFIGSRSGKDLGRYFPEVVAAARAELPERCVLDGEIAVAVHREGRKRLDWESLSARIHPAESRITKLSEETPAIFIGFDAIAMADVDLTGKPFSARRQVLVSAYAGTGTCKISRVTTDAEAAADWFERFEGAGLDGVISKRIDGHYLPGKREMIKVKHARTGEAVVIGYRPHKSQPNAVGSVLLGLYQDGQLLPIGGIGAFTAAKREEYLQLLEPMRTADSVQGEPNRWATPEKTGEWVPVRPELVVEFDYDQMEGMRLRHTAKFKRWRPDREPSSCGYDQLEVPVNYDLDDVLQEGE
;
A
#
# COMPACT_ATOMS: atom_id res chain seq x y z
N MET A 1 -15.37 25.41 6.99
CA MET A 1 -16.30 24.27 6.83
C MET A 1 -17.21 24.17 8.05
N ASP A 2 -18.49 23.97 7.81
CA ASP A 2 -19.50 23.72 8.85
C ASP A 2 -20.25 22.41 8.51
N LEU A 3 -19.54 21.29 8.65
CA LEU A 3 -20.05 19.95 8.35
C LEU A 3 -20.44 19.23 9.65
N PRO A 4 -21.34 18.23 9.61
CA PRO A 4 -21.66 17.40 10.78
C PRO A 4 -20.45 16.66 11.36
N VAL A 5 -19.46 16.37 10.50
CA VAL A 5 -18.16 15.80 10.88
C VAL A 5 -17.08 16.64 10.23
N ASN A 6 -16.19 17.21 11.01
CA ASN A 6 -15.16 18.15 10.55
C ASN A 6 -13.74 17.56 10.63
N PRO A 7 -12.78 18.05 9.81
CA PRO A 7 -11.39 17.65 9.93
C PRO A 7 -10.74 18.26 11.22
N PRO A 8 -9.72 17.62 11.81
CA PRO A 8 -9.18 16.32 11.40
C PRO A 8 -10.04 15.16 11.92
N LEU A 9 -10.13 14.10 11.12
CA LEU A 9 -10.79 12.86 11.50
C LEU A 9 -9.83 11.69 11.24
N ASP A 10 -9.66 10.83 12.25
CA ASP A 10 -8.90 9.60 12.08
C ASP A 10 -9.75 8.57 11.31
N PRO A 11 -9.29 8.01 10.19
CA PRO A 11 -10.07 6.99 9.49
C PRO A 11 -10.20 5.70 10.30
N MET A 12 -11.30 4.98 10.08
CA MET A 12 -11.46 3.63 10.61
C MET A 12 -10.38 2.70 10.01
N LEU A 13 -9.81 1.82 10.84
CA LEU A 13 -8.66 0.99 10.50
C LEU A 13 -9.04 -0.49 10.36
N ALA A 14 -8.14 -1.27 9.76
CA ALA A 14 -8.30 -2.72 9.61
C ALA A 14 -7.30 -3.50 10.48
N LYS A 15 -7.75 -4.65 10.99
CA LYS A 15 -6.90 -5.73 11.55
C LYS A 15 -6.63 -6.78 10.48
N ALA A 16 -5.45 -7.40 10.52
CA ALA A 16 -5.10 -8.46 9.58
C ALA A 16 -5.79 -9.78 9.94
N ALA A 17 -6.22 -10.51 8.91
CA ALA A 17 -6.70 -11.88 9.02
C ALA A 17 -6.06 -12.74 7.92
N LYS A 18 -6.15 -14.08 8.09
CA LYS A 18 -5.58 -15.05 7.14
C LYS A 18 -6.53 -15.42 6.01
N ALA A 19 -7.83 -15.23 6.21
CA ALA A 19 -8.87 -15.57 5.25
C ALA A 19 -9.97 -14.51 5.25
N VAL A 20 -10.69 -14.42 4.13
CA VAL A 20 -11.89 -13.60 3.98
C VAL A 20 -12.96 -14.14 4.92
N PRO A 21 -13.57 -13.30 5.77
CA PRO A 21 -14.65 -13.76 6.65
C PRO A 21 -15.91 -14.11 5.83
N GLY A 22 -16.77 -14.98 6.38
CA GLY A 22 -18.02 -15.40 5.77
C GLY A 22 -19.18 -14.41 5.97
N GLU A 23 -20.32 -14.92 6.38
CA GLU A 23 -21.57 -14.17 6.55
C GLU A 23 -21.47 -12.94 7.46
N GLY A 24 -22.31 -11.95 7.20
CA GLY A 24 -22.40 -10.71 7.97
C GLY A 24 -21.37 -9.64 7.59
N TYR A 25 -20.59 -9.89 6.52
CA TYR A 25 -19.62 -8.96 5.99
C TYR A 25 -19.95 -8.54 4.56
N SER A 26 -19.58 -7.29 4.25
CA SER A 26 -19.43 -6.78 2.90
C SER A 26 -17.94 -6.68 2.59
N HIS A 27 -17.56 -7.18 1.44
CA HIS A 27 -16.17 -7.26 0.97
C HIS A 27 -15.95 -6.26 -0.14
N GLU A 28 -14.78 -5.64 -0.16
CA GLU A 28 -14.34 -4.71 -1.20
C GLU A 28 -12.87 -4.96 -1.57
N PRO A 29 -12.45 -4.62 -2.80
CA PRO A 29 -11.05 -4.67 -3.16
C PRO A 29 -10.23 -3.78 -2.22
N LYS A 30 -9.07 -4.27 -1.80
CA LYS A 30 -8.13 -3.46 -1.05
C LYS A 30 -7.33 -2.59 -2.01
N TRP A 31 -7.78 -1.37 -2.18
CA TRP A 31 -7.12 -0.37 -3.00
C TRP A 31 -5.73 -0.06 -2.46
N ASP A 32 -4.80 0.17 -3.37
CA ASP A 32 -3.42 0.46 -3.07
C ASP A 32 -3.09 1.90 -3.44
N GLY A 33 -3.16 2.78 -2.44
CA GLY A 33 -3.00 4.20 -2.63
C GLY A 33 -2.72 4.96 -1.34
N PHE A 34 -3.10 6.23 -1.33
CA PHE A 34 -3.13 7.05 -0.12
C PHE A 34 -4.55 7.15 0.41
N ARG A 35 -4.77 6.66 1.64
CA ARG A 35 -6.04 6.87 2.33
C ARG A 35 -6.37 8.35 2.36
N ALA A 36 -7.56 8.69 1.91
CA ALA A 36 -8.04 10.05 1.79
C ALA A 36 -9.46 10.21 2.33
N LEU A 37 -9.63 11.16 3.23
CA LEU A 37 -10.93 11.62 3.69
C LEU A 37 -11.23 12.93 2.97
N ILE A 38 -12.22 12.95 2.08
CA ILE A 38 -12.66 14.17 1.40
C ILE A 38 -13.76 14.81 2.23
N PHE A 39 -13.53 16.05 2.63
CA PHE A 39 -14.50 16.96 3.23
C PHE A 39 -14.83 18.02 2.20
N ARG A 40 -16.10 18.14 1.81
CA ARG A 40 -16.59 19.17 0.90
C ARG A 40 -17.71 19.97 1.56
N ASP A 41 -17.57 21.29 1.58
CA ASP A 41 -18.58 22.24 2.05
C ASP A 41 -18.66 23.40 1.04
N GLY A 42 -19.60 23.30 0.09
CA GLY A 42 -19.67 24.18 -1.07
C GLY A 42 -18.42 24.09 -1.94
N ASP A 43 -17.72 25.20 -2.12
CA ASP A 43 -16.47 25.28 -2.89
C ASP A 43 -15.24 24.89 -2.07
N GLU A 44 -15.37 24.82 -0.75
CA GLU A 44 -14.28 24.43 0.13
C GLU A 44 -14.09 22.90 0.14
N VAL A 45 -12.89 22.45 -0.23
CA VAL A 45 -12.53 21.02 -0.24
C VAL A 45 -11.25 20.83 0.55
N PHE A 46 -11.29 19.93 1.53
CA PHE A 46 -10.13 19.47 2.27
C PHE A 46 -9.96 17.97 2.09
N ILE A 47 -8.74 17.51 1.80
CA ILE A 47 -8.42 16.10 1.63
C ILE A 47 -7.48 15.67 2.76
N GLY A 48 -8.02 15.07 3.80
CA GLY A 48 -7.25 14.59 4.94
C GLY A 48 -6.58 13.25 4.66
N SER A 49 -5.26 13.17 4.87
CA SER A 49 -4.54 11.89 4.87
C SER A 49 -4.86 11.06 6.11
N ARG A 50 -4.39 9.81 6.14
CA ARG A 50 -4.48 8.95 7.35
C ARG A 50 -3.91 9.59 8.62
N SER A 51 -2.95 10.50 8.50
CA SER A 51 -2.35 11.23 9.63
C SER A 51 -2.91 12.64 9.81
N GLY A 52 -4.03 12.96 9.16
CA GLY A 52 -4.70 14.26 9.23
C GLY A 52 -4.03 15.37 8.42
N LYS A 53 -2.95 15.11 7.69
CA LYS A 53 -2.29 16.12 6.84
C LYS A 53 -3.10 16.33 5.55
N ASP A 54 -3.14 17.58 5.09
CA ASP A 54 -3.79 17.93 3.83
C ASP A 54 -3.03 17.36 2.62
N LEU A 55 -3.73 16.60 1.81
CA LEU A 55 -3.27 16.06 0.53
C LEU A 55 -3.69 16.93 -0.66
N GLY A 56 -4.62 17.86 -0.49
CA GLY A 56 -5.23 18.63 -1.58
C GLY A 56 -4.23 19.32 -2.49
N ARG A 57 -3.16 19.89 -1.91
CA ARG A 57 -2.11 20.53 -2.71
C ARG A 57 -1.40 19.61 -3.70
N TYR A 58 -1.31 18.30 -3.38
CA TYR A 58 -0.61 17.32 -4.21
C TYR A 58 -1.51 16.71 -5.29
N PHE A 59 -2.82 16.86 -5.13
CA PHE A 59 -3.84 16.27 -6.01
C PHE A 59 -4.88 17.32 -6.45
N PRO A 60 -4.46 18.42 -7.13
CA PRO A 60 -5.37 19.49 -7.52
C PRO A 60 -6.49 19.00 -8.45
N GLU A 61 -6.25 17.97 -9.27
CA GLU A 61 -7.26 17.34 -10.12
C GLU A 61 -8.34 16.63 -9.30
N VAL A 62 -7.98 16.01 -8.17
CA VAL A 62 -8.94 15.37 -7.26
C VAL A 62 -9.77 16.42 -6.52
N VAL A 63 -9.16 17.55 -6.14
CA VAL A 63 -9.87 18.69 -5.56
C VAL A 63 -10.89 19.26 -6.55
N ALA A 64 -10.48 19.44 -7.82
CA ALA A 64 -11.37 19.91 -8.87
C ALA A 64 -12.52 18.93 -9.13
N ALA A 65 -12.21 17.62 -9.20
CA ALA A 65 -13.21 16.58 -9.37
C ALA A 65 -14.18 16.51 -8.18
N ALA A 66 -13.68 16.64 -6.95
CA ALA A 66 -14.54 16.66 -5.78
C ALA A 66 -15.58 17.79 -5.84
N ARG A 67 -15.18 18.98 -6.32
CA ARG A 67 -16.14 20.10 -6.54
C ARG A 67 -17.15 19.82 -7.64
N ALA A 68 -16.74 19.14 -8.69
CA ALA A 68 -17.60 18.92 -9.87
C ALA A 68 -18.55 17.72 -9.72
N GLU A 69 -18.09 16.66 -9.07
CA GLU A 69 -18.72 15.34 -9.10
C GLU A 69 -19.39 14.92 -7.79
N LEU A 70 -18.89 15.40 -6.63
CA LEU A 70 -19.44 15.01 -5.33
C LEU A 70 -20.57 15.96 -4.89
N PRO A 71 -21.42 15.55 -3.93
CA PRO A 71 -22.42 16.46 -3.33
C PRO A 71 -21.77 17.66 -2.64
N GLU A 72 -22.44 18.81 -2.67
CA GLU A 72 -21.91 20.08 -2.13
C GLU A 72 -21.53 20.01 -0.65
N ARG A 73 -22.18 19.15 0.13
CA ARG A 73 -21.90 18.94 1.55
C ARG A 73 -21.76 17.45 1.82
N CYS A 74 -20.52 16.98 1.94
CA CYS A 74 -20.26 15.56 2.21
C CYS A 74 -18.91 15.33 2.89
N VAL A 75 -18.82 14.21 3.59
CA VAL A 75 -17.56 13.63 4.09
C VAL A 75 -17.49 12.19 3.62
N LEU A 76 -16.50 11.89 2.78
CA LEU A 76 -16.30 10.57 2.18
C LEU A 76 -14.95 10.00 2.58
N ASP A 77 -14.92 8.69 2.84
CA ASP A 77 -13.70 7.93 3.08
C ASP A 77 -13.35 7.11 1.84
N GLY A 78 -12.10 7.19 1.41
CA GLY A 78 -11.67 6.57 0.18
C GLY A 78 -10.15 6.42 0.09
N GLU A 79 -9.71 6.09 -1.11
CA GLU A 79 -8.30 5.96 -1.47
C GLU A 79 -8.00 6.82 -2.69
N ILE A 80 -6.90 7.58 -2.66
CA ILE A 80 -6.34 8.23 -3.85
C ILE A 80 -5.33 7.29 -4.47
N ALA A 81 -5.48 7.01 -5.76
CA ALA A 81 -4.60 6.12 -6.51
C ALA A 81 -4.24 6.73 -7.86
N VAL A 82 -3.13 6.28 -8.45
CA VAL A 82 -2.73 6.60 -9.81
C VAL A 82 -2.72 5.33 -10.62
N ALA A 83 -3.32 5.38 -11.80
CA ALA A 83 -3.33 4.27 -12.75
C ALA A 83 -2.43 4.58 -13.95
N VAL A 84 -1.71 3.57 -14.41
CA VAL A 84 -0.85 3.66 -15.60
C VAL A 84 -1.16 2.51 -16.56
N HIS A 85 -0.83 2.70 -17.84
CA HIS A 85 -0.86 1.61 -18.80
C HIS A 85 0.51 0.94 -18.85
N ARG A 86 0.54 -0.36 -18.55
CA ARG A 86 1.73 -1.21 -18.72
C ARG A 86 1.32 -2.47 -19.49
N GLU A 87 2.09 -2.83 -20.51
CA GLU A 87 1.86 -4.04 -21.33
C GLU A 87 0.43 -4.13 -21.90
N GLY A 88 -0.12 -2.96 -22.32
CA GLY A 88 -1.45 -2.86 -22.91
C GLY A 88 -2.62 -2.94 -21.91
N ARG A 89 -2.38 -2.89 -20.62
CA ARG A 89 -3.39 -2.95 -19.55
C ARG A 89 -3.24 -1.80 -18.58
N LYS A 90 -4.35 -1.39 -18.00
CA LYS A 90 -4.41 -0.38 -16.95
C LYS A 90 -4.25 -1.03 -15.58
N ARG A 91 -3.37 -0.48 -14.75
CA ARG A 91 -3.15 -0.95 -13.38
C ARG A 91 -2.79 0.19 -12.44
N LEU A 92 -3.01 0.00 -11.15
CA LEU A 92 -2.51 0.91 -10.13
C LEU A 92 -0.98 0.90 -10.09
N ASP A 93 -0.38 2.08 -9.96
CA ASP A 93 1.07 2.25 -9.89
C ASP A 93 1.48 3.11 -8.70
N TRP A 94 2.02 2.45 -7.71
CA TRP A 94 2.48 3.09 -6.49
C TRP A 94 3.65 4.07 -6.73
N GLU A 95 4.50 3.79 -7.69
CA GLU A 95 5.65 4.63 -8.01
C GLU A 95 5.21 5.99 -8.53
N SER A 96 4.30 6.00 -9.49
CA SER A 96 3.69 7.21 -10.02
C SER A 96 2.91 7.97 -8.93
N LEU A 97 2.16 7.26 -8.10
CA LEU A 97 1.44 7.87 -6.97
C LEU A 97 2.39 8.53 -5.97
N SER A 98 3.43 7.83 -5.55
CA SER A 98 4.36 8.35 -4.55
C SER A 98 5.19 9.53 -5.06
N ALA A 99 5.46 9.58 -6.37
CA ALA A 99 6.13 10.71 -7.02
C ALA A 99 5.31 12.01 -6.97
N ARG A 100 3.98 11.92 -6.73
CA ARG A 100 3.08 13.08 -6.59
C ARG A 100 3.37 13.92 -5.35
N ILE A 101 3.93 13.33 -4.30
CA ILE A 101 4.28 14.05 -3.06
C ILE A 101 5.60 14.78 -3.27
N HIS A 102 5.52 16.01 -3.77
CA HIS A 102 6.70 16.80 -4.12
C HIS A 102 6.60 18.23 -3.57
N PRO A 103 7.72 18.87 -3.15
CA PRO A 103 7.70 20.23 -2.63
C PRO A 103 7.46 21.31 -3.68
N ALA A 104 7.88 21.08 -4.94
CA ALA A 104 7.78 22.08 -6.01
C ALA A 104 6.41 22.01 -6.70
N GLU A 105 5.71 23.14 -6.72
CA GLU A 105 4.37 23.30 -7.30
C GLU A 105 4.35 23.01 -8.81
N SER A 106 5.35 23.49 -9.55
CA SER A 106 5.46 23.23 -10.98
C SER A 106 5.50 21.73 -11.33
N ARG A 107 6.16 20.93 -10.47
CA ARG A 107 6.18 19.48 -10.65
C ARG A 107 4.84 18.85 -10.29
N ILE A 108 4.15 19.34 -9.28
CA ILE A 108 2.81 18.88 -8.91
C ILE A 108 1.85 19.11 -10.08
N THR A 109 1.83 20.33 -10.64
CA THR A 109 0.99 20.68 -11.79
C THR A 109 1.28 19.75 -12.97
N LYS A 110 2.56 19.60 -13.34
CA LYS A 110 2.96 18.72 -14.44
C LYS A 110 2.47 17.27 -14.22
N LEU A 111 2.70 16.71 -13.04
CA LEU A 111 2.31 15.34 -12.72
C LEU A 111 0.79 15.16 -12.61
N SER A 112 0.03 16.19 -12.24
CA SER A 112 -1.45 16.11 -12.24
C SER A 112 -2.04 15.96 -13.66
N GLU A 113 -1.30 16.39 -14.68
CA GLU A 113 -1.67 16.22 -16.10
C GLU A 113 -1.12 14.92 -16.70
N GLU A 114 0.14 14.56 -16.39
CA GLU A 114 0.81 13.38 -16.96
C GLU A 114 0.36 12.06 -16.31
N THR A 115 0.13 12.07 -15.00
CA THR A 115 -0.28 10.90 -14.20
C THR A 115 -1.42 11.29 -13.26
N PRO A 116 -2.61 11.63 -13.79
CA PRO A 116 -3.73 12.06 -12.98
C PRO A 116 -4.16 10.99 -12.00
N ALA A 117 -4.47 11.42 -10.78
CA ALA A 117 -4.98 10.56 -9.75
C ALA A 117 -6.50 10.43 -9.84
N ILE A 118 -7.02 9.32 -9.33
CA ILE A 118 -8.43 9.08 -9.11
C ILE A 118 -8.69 8.96 -7.61
N PHE A 119 -9.91 9.32 -7.18
CA PHE A 119 -10.41 9.02 -5.84
C PHE A 119 -11.38 7.86 -5.91
N ILE A 120 -11.25 6.88 -5.03
CA ILE A 120 -12.13 5.72 -4.97
C ILE A 120 -12.81 5.72 -3.61
N GLY A 121 -14.06 6.21 -3.56
CA GLY A 121 -14.86 6.28 -2.35
C GLY A 121 -15.42 4.91 -1.96
N PHE A 122 -15.33 4.56 -0.69
CA PHE A 122 -15.82 3.28 -0.17
C PHE A 122 -16.63 3.39 1.13
N ASP A 123 -16.78 4.59 1.69
CA ASP A 123 -17.66 4.85 2.83
C ASP A 123 -18.15 6.31 2.82
N ALA A 124 -19.37 6.55 3.31
CA ALA A 124 -19.92 7.88 3.53
C ALA A 124 -20.01 8.14 5.04
N ILE A 125 -19.30 9.18 5.49
CA ILE A 125 -19.20 9.53 6.91
C ILE A 125 -20.22 10.60 7.28
N ALA A 126 -20.46 11.55 6.39
CA ALA A 126 -21.53 12.54 6.50
C ALA A 126 -22.10 12.90 5.13
N MET A 127 -23.36 13.26 5.07
CA MET A 127 -24.04 13.73 3.87
C MET A 127 -25.04 14.83 4.22
N ALA A 128 -24.97 15.95 3.52
CA ALA A 128 -25.67 17.17 3.88
C ALA A 128 -25.43 17.51 5.36
N ASP A 129 -26.45 17.63 6.18
CA ASP A 129 -26.36 17.94 7.60
C ASP A 129 -26.50 16.69 8.51
N VAL A 130 -26.29 15.49 7.95
CA VAL A 130 -26.45 14.22 8.67
C VAL A 130 -25.08 13.57 8.91
N ASP A 131 -24.75 13.36 10.18
CA ASP A 131 -23.67 12.46 10.61
C ASP A 131 -24.13 11.00 10.41
N LEU A 132 -23.37 10.25 9.62
CA LEU A 132 -23.64 8.85 9.29
C LEU A 132 -22.81 7.87 10.13
N THR A 133 -21.89 8.32 10.96
CA THR A 133 -20.97 7.45 11.71
C THR A 133 -21.70 6.41 12.57
N GLY A 134 -22.83 6.78 13.17
CA GLY A 134 -23.68 5.89 13.95
C GLY A 134 -24.63 5.01 13.13
N LYS A 135 -24.59 5.06 11.81
CA LYS A 135 -25.41 4.20 10.93
C LYS A 135 -24.65 2.91 10.57
N PRO A 136 -25.36 1.79 10.32
CA PRO A 136 -24.74 0.57 9.84
C PRO A 136 -24.08 0.79 8.47
N PHE A 137 -23.04 0.01 8.14
CA PHE A 137 -22.32 0.13 6.87
C PHE A 137 -23.26 0.02 5.67
N SER A 138 -24.24 -0.90 5.70
CA SER A 138 -25.23 -1.04 4.63
C SER A 138 -25.96 0.27 4.31
N ALA A 139 -26.36 1.02 5.31
CA ALA A 139 -27.02 2.31 5.12
C ALA A 139 -26.04 3.38 4.59
N ARG A 140 -24.82 3.44 5.13
CA ARG A 140 -23.78 4.37 4.64
C ARG A 140 -23.41 4.08 3.18
N ARG A 141 -23.35 2.78 2.80
CA ARG A 141 -23.12 2.36 1.43
C ARG A 141 -24.23 2.81 0.48
N GLN A 142 -25.48 2.66 0.88
CA GLN A 142 -26.61 3.16 0.09
C GLN A 142 -26.53 4.67 -0.15
N VAL A 143 -26.21 5.43 0.90
CA VAL A 143 -25.97 6.87 0.76
C VAL A 143 -24.85 7.16 -0.21
N LEU A 144 -23.71 6.46 -0.11
CA LEU A 144 -22.55 6.65 -1.00
C LEU A 144 -22.93 6.42 -2.47
N VAL A 145 -23.57 5.30 -2.80
CA VAL A 145 -23.92 4.96 -4.19
C VAL A 145 -25.02 5.82 -4.77
N SER A 146 -25.85 6.42 -3.92
CA SER A 146 -26.88 7.38 -4.35
C SER A 146 -26.35 8.81 -4.49
N ALA A 147 -25.18 9.11 -3.94
CA ALA A 147 -24.67 10.47 -3.83
C ALA A 147 -24.03 10.99 -5.13
N TYR A 148 -23.37 10.12 -5.89
CA TYR A 148 -22.72 10.48 -7.17
C TYR A 148 -22.56 9.24 -8.07
N ALA A 149 -22.37 9.47 -9.37
CA ALA A 149 -22.38 8.40 -10.38
C ALA A 149 -21.13 7.48 -10.34
N GLY A 150 -20.01 7.96 -9.80
CA GLY A 150 -18.77 7.17 -9.76
C GLY A 150 -18.06 6.95 -11.11
N THR A 151 -18.50 7.63 -12.16
CA THR A 151 -17.98 7.44 -13.54
C THR A 151 -16.82 8.38 -13.90
N GLY A 152 -16.66 9.49 -13.16
CA GLY A 152 -15.62 10.49 -13.37
C GLY A 152 -14.28 10.14 -12.70
N THR A 153 -13.59 11.16 -12.22
CA THR A 153 -12.36 11.03 -11.43
C THR A 153 -12.65 10.46 -10.03
N CYS A 154 -13.83 10.79 -9.46
CA CYS A 154 -14.33 10.20 -8.23
C CYS A 154 -15.07 8.91 -8.57
N LYS A 155 -14.45 7.78 -8.24
CA LYS A 155 -14.98 6.43 -8.41
C LYS A 155 -15.65 5.92 -7.14
N ILE A 156 -16.46 4.87 -7.25
CA ILE A 156 -17.03 4.14 -6.12
C ILE A 156 -16.43 2.73 -6.10
N SER A 157 -15.91 2.31 -4.95
CA SER A 157 -15.40 0.95 -4.77
C SER A 157 -16.53 -0.06 -4.95
N ARG A 158 -16.29 -1.13 -5.70
CA ARG A 158 -17.25 -2.25 -5.77
C ARG A 158 -17.29 -3.01 -4.45
N VAL A 159 -18.40 -3.68 -4.20
CA VAL A 159 -18.59 -4.53 -3.02
C VAL A 159 -19.31 -5.82 -3.39
N THR A 160 -19.12 -6.84 -2.57
CA THR A 160 -19.92 -8.08 -2.59
C THR A 160 -20.18 -8.55 -1.17
N THR A 161 -21.27 -9.28 -0.96
CA THR A 161 -21.54 -10.02 0.29
C THR A 161 -21.19 -11.51 0.14
N ASP A 162 -20.79 -11.92 -1.06
CA ASP A 162 -20.36 -13.28 -1.36
C ASP A 162 -18.87 -13.43 -1.07
N ALA A 163 -18.55 -14.28 -0.10
CA ALA A 163 -17.16 -14.54 0.32
C ALA A 163 -16.37 -15.32 -0.75
N GLU A 164 -17.02 -16.12 -1.61
CA GLU A 164 -16.35 -16.83 -2.71
C GLU A 164 -15.96 -15.85 -3.81
N ALA A 165 -16.85 -14.93 -4.17
CA ALA A 165 -16.52 -13.84 -5.09
C ALA A 165 -15.39 -12.95 -4.55
N ALA A 166 -15.40 -12.65 -3.25
CA ALA A 166 -14.31 -11.89 -2.63
C ALA A 166 -12.97 -12.66 -2.62
N ALA A 167 -13.01 -13.98 -2.49
CA ALA A 167 -11.82 -14.82 -2.60
C ALA A 167 -11.30 -14.87 -4.05
N ASP A 168 -12.18 -14.90 -5.06
CA ASP A 168 -11.76 -14.76 -6.47
C ASP A 168 -11.13 -13.39 -6.75
N TRP A 169 -11.68 -12.32 -6.20
CA TRP A 169 -11.06 -10.99 -6.29
C TRP A 169 -9.67 -10.93 -5.65
N PHE A 170 -9.51 -11.60 -4.52
CA PHE A 170 -8.23 -11.69 -3.84
C PHE A 170 -7.15 -12.25 -4.76
N GLU A 171 -7.45 -13.33 -5.51
CA GLU A 171 -6.49 -13.98 -6.40
C GLU A 171 -6.24 -13.16 -7.69
N ARG A 172 -7.28 -12.53 -8.26
CA ARG A 172 -7.20 -11.94 -9.60
C ARG A 172 -6.82 -10.47 -9.61
N PHE A 173 -7.34 -9.67 -8.68
CA PHE A 173 -7.19 -8.21 -8.74
C PHE A 173 -5.80 -7.71 -8.43
N GLU A 174 -4.94 -8.55 -7.90
CA GLU A 174 -3.53 -8.20 -7.72
C GLU A 174 -2.84 -7.81 -9.04
N GLY A 175 -3.21 -8.43 -10.15
CA GLY A 175 -2.73 -8.06 -11.49
C GLY A 175 -3.05 -6.62 -11.88
N ALA A 176 -4.16 -6.09 -11.39
CA ALA A 176 -4.54 -4.69 -11.55
C ALA A 176 -3.86 -3.75 -10.52
N GLY A 177 -2.97 -4.27 -9.66
CA GLY A 177 -2.23 -3.49 -8.67
C GLY A 177 -2.92 -3.33 -7.33
N LEU A 178 -3.91 -4.19 -7.01
CA LEU A 178 -4.58 -4.17 -5.71
C LEU A 178 -3.83 -5.06 -4.69
N ASP A 179 -4.08 -4.83 -3.40
CA ASP A 179 -3.30 -5.38 -2.30
C ASP A 179 -4.13 -6.36 -1.42
N GLY A 180 -5.17 -6.96 -2.00
CA GLY A 180 -6.03 -7.93 -1.32
C GLY A 180 -7.49 -7.52 -1.18
N VAL A 181 -8.12 -7.85 -0.06
CA VAL A 181 -9.54 -7.60 0.24
C VAL A 181 -9.71 -6.93 1.60
N ILE A 182 -10.63 -5.98 1.68
CA ILE A 182 -11.14 -5.41 2.92
C ILE A 182 -12.55 -5.94 3.17
N SER A 183 -12.85 -6.29 4.41
CA SER A 183 -14.19 -6.73 4.83
C SER A 183 -14.70 -5.86 5.96
N LYS A 184 -15.92 -5.37 5.82
CA LYS A 184 -16.63 -4.52 6.80
C LYS A 184 -17.88 -5.25 7.26
N ARG A 185 -18.19 -5.20 8.56
CA ARG A 185 -19.47 -5.72 9.05
C ARG A 185 -20.63 -4.93 8.43
N ILE A 186 -21.62 -5.62 7.88
CA ILE A 186 -22.79 -5.00 7.23
C ILE A 186 -23.56 -4.11 8.21
N ASP A 187 -23.68 -4.56 9.47
CA ASP A 187 -24.32 -3.86 10.58
C ASP A 187 -23.37 -2.92 11.36
N GLY A 188 -22.07 -2.86 10.98
CA GLY A 188 -21.04 -2.14 11.71
C GLY A 188 -21.16 -0.62 11.57
N HIS A 189 -20.92 0.10 12.65
CA HIS A 189 -20.80 1.56 12.66
C HIS A 189 -19.44 2.00 12.16
N TYR A 190 -19.31 3.28 11.78
CA TYR A 190 -18.02 3.87 11.49
C TYR A 190 -17.36 4.35 12.78
N LEU A 191 -16.26 3.72 13.18
CA LEU A 191 -15.58 4.00 14.44
C LEU A 191 -14.20 4.62 14.16
N PRO A 192 -14.07 5.97 14.19
CA PRO A 192 -12.82 6.66 13.91
C PRO A 192 -11.65 6.14 14.74
N GLY A 193 -10.52 5.89 14.10
CA GLY A 193 -9.28 5.43 14.73
C GLY A 193 -9.31 3.98 15.23
N LYS A 194 -10.45 3.27 15.17
CA LYS A 194 -10.57 1.88 15.65
C LYS A 194 -10.30 0.87 14.54
N ARG A 195 -9.81 -0.33 14.93
CA ARG A 195 -9.52 -1.44 14.01
C ARG A 195 -10.71 -2.39 13.91
N GLU A 196 -11.77 -1.95 13.24
CA GLU A 196 -13.01 -2.71 13.11
C GLU A 196 -13.20 -3.40 11.75
N MET A 197 -12.47 -2.95 10.73
CA MET A 197 -12.42 -3.65 9.45
C MET A 197 -11.44 -4.85 9.53
N ILE A 198 -11.61 -5.78 8.61
CA ILE A 198 -10.69 -6.91 8.40
C ILE A 198 -9.98 -6.70 7.07
N LYS A 199 -8.67 -6.94 7.02
CA LYS A 199 -7.91 -6.98 5.78
C LYS A 199 -7.25 -8.33 5.59
N VAL A 200 -7.37 -8.86 4.39
CA VAL A 200 -6.64 -10.03 3.92
C VAL A 200 -5.70 -9.57 2.82
N LYS A 201 -4.41 -9.86 3.00
CA LYS A 201 -3.34 -9.51 2.06
C LYS A 201 -2.62 -10.75 1.59
N HIS A 202 -2.07 -10.72 0.38
CA HIS A 202 -1.12 -11.73 -0.06
C HIS A 202 0.09 -11.76 0.88
N ALA A 203 0.47 -12.97 1.24
CA ALA A 203 1.68 -13.24 2.01
C ALA A 203 2.48 -14.30 1.26
N ARG A 204 3.49 -13.85 0.54
CA ARG A 204 4.37 -14.71 -0.24
C ARG A 204 5.62 -15.04 0.53
N THR A 205 6.19 -16.17 0.19
CA THR A 205 7.47 -16.60 0.70
C THR A 205 8.48 -16.64 -0.43
N GLY A 206 9.66 -16.09 -0.20
CA GLY A 206 10.80 -16.17 -1.11
C GLY A 206 12.06 -16.57 -0.38
N GLU A 207 13.07 -16.95 -1.15
CA GLU A 207 14.41 -17.26 -0.66
C GLU A 207 15.40 -16.32 -1.33
N ALA A 208 16.25 -15.67 -0.56
CA ALA A 208 17.21 -14.72 -1.09
C ALA A 208 18.59 -14.89 -0.46
N VAL A 209 19.59 -14.48 -1.20
CA VAL A 209 20.97 -14.42 -0.74
C VAL A 209 21.16 -13.19 0.13
N VAL A 210 21.84 -13.34 1.25
CA VAL A 210 22.27 -12.21 2.06
C VAL A 210 23.49 -11.56 1.39
N ILE A 211 23.35 -10.29 1.03
CA ILE A 211 24.42 -9.52 0.38
C ILE A 211 25.14 -8.58 1.34
N GLY A 212 24.55 -8.33 2.52
CA GLY A 212 25.14 -7.45 3.52
C GLY A 212 24.17 -7.11 4.65
N TYR A 213 24.57 -6.17 5.47
CA TYR A 213 23.73 -5.65 6.55
C TYR A 213 23.97 -4.15 6.77
N ARG A 214 22.97 -3.47 7.35
CA ARG A 214 23.13 -2.13 7.90
C ARG A 214 23.32 -2.20 9.41
N PRO A 215 24.31 -1.51 9.99
CA PRO A 215 24.42 -1.37 11.44
C PRO A 215 23.17 -0.72 12.04
N HIS A 216 22.85 -1.07 13.27
CA HIS A 216 21.72 -0.43 13.96
C HIS A 216 22.09 0.99 14.40
N LYS A 217 21.20 1.95 14.20
CA LYS A 217 21.49 3.39 14.40
C LYS A 217 21.79 3.78 15.85
N SER A 218 21.19 3.09 16.82
CA SER A 218 21.26 3.45 18.24
C SER A 218 21.74 2.31 19.17
N GLN A 219 21.85 1.08 18.66
CA GLN A 219 22.34 -0.07 19.40
C GLN A 219 23.72 -0.46 18.85
N PRO A 220 24.81 -0.24 19.56
CA PRO A 220 26.14 -0.67 19.11
C PRO A 220 26.20 -2.19 19.01
N ASN A 221 27.05 -2.69 18.13
CA ASN A 221 27.25 -4.13 17.89
C ASN A 221 25.94 -4.89 17.55
N ALA A 222 25.10 -4.28 16.73
CA ALA A 222 23.81 -4.85 16.37
C ALA A 222 23.44 -4.56 14.91
N VAL A 223 22.80 -5.52 14.24
CA VAL A 223 22.27 -5.37 12.88
C VAL A 223 20.98 -4.54 12.91
N GLY A 224 20.92 -3.51 12.10
CA GLY A 224 19.71 -2.73 11.83
C GLY A 224 18.77 -3.43 10.86
N SER A 225 19.33 -3.88 9.73
CA SER A 225 18.63 -4.66 8.70
C SER A 225 19.62 -5.55 7.96
N VAL A 226 19.14 -6.71 7.50
CA VAL A 226 19.84 -7.62 6.59
C VAL A 226 19.42 -7.28 5.16
N LEU A 227 20.38 -7.17 4.25
CA LEU A 227 20.14 -6.85 2.84
C LEU A 227 20.12 -8.12 1.99
N LEU A 228 19.19 -8.14 1.06
CA LEU A 228 18.85 -9.31 0.24
C LEU A 228 19.14 -9.08 -1.23
N GLY A 229 19.55 -10.13 -1.91
CA GLY A 229 19.71 -10.16 -3.36
C GLY A 229 19.15 -11.41 -4.00
N LEU A 230 18.76 -11.30 -5.26
CA LEU A 230 18.36 -12.40 -6.13
C LEU A 230 19.22 -12.41 -7.39
N TYR A 231 19.43 -13.59 -7.93
CA TYR A 231 20.16 -13.76 -9.19
C TYR A 231 19.24 -13.54 -10.41
N GLN A 232 19.76 -12.80 -11.39
CA GLN A 232 19.19 -12.67 -12.72
C GLN A 232 20.35 -12.69 -13.74
N ASP A 233 20.28 -13.55 -14.71
CA ASP A 233 21.30 -13.69 -15.77
C ASP A 233 22.74 -13.82 -15.20
N GLY A 234 22.88 -14.52 -14.09
CA GLY A 234 24.16 -14.72 -13.38
C GLY A 234 24.63 -13.55 -12.54
N GLN A 235 23.89 -12.44 -12.48
CA GLN A 235 24.19 -11.28 -11.65
C GLN A 235 23.34 -11.29 -10.38
N LEU A 236 23.96 -10.99 -9.24
CA LEU A 236 23.29 -10.84 -7.95
C LEU A 236 22.83 -9.41 -7.78
N LEU A 237 21.52 -9.19 -7.84
CA LEU A 237 20.88 -7.87 -7.79
C LEU A 237 20.21 -7.61 -6.45
N PRO A 238 20.39 -6.43 -5.85
CA PRO A 238 19.75 -6.07 -4.57
C PRO A 238 18.23 -5.95 -4.72
N ILE A 239 17.47 -6.65 -3.87
CA ILE A 239 16.00 -6.60 -3.87
C ILE A 239 15.38 -5.83 -2.71
N GLY A 240 16.13 -5.56 -1.65
CA GLY A 240 15.62 -4.92 -0.44
C GLY A 240 16.25 -5.50 0.82
N GLY A 241 15.49 -5.57 1.90
CA GLY A 241 16.04 -6.08 3.14
C GLY A 241 15.00 -6.51 4.17
N ILE A 242 15.48 -7.18 5.20
CA ILE A 242 14.72 -7.63 6.36
C ILE A 242 15.08 -6.73 7.55
N GLY A 243 14.08 -6.27 8.27
CA GLY A 243 14.23 -5.47 9.49
C GLY A 243 13.35 -5.99 10.63
N ALA A 244 13.05 -5.09 11.58
CA ALA A 244 12.17 -5.38 12.72
C ALA A 244 12.57 -6.58 13.58
N PHE A 245 13.87 -6.75 13.81
CA PHE A 245 14.41 -7.77 14.70
C PHE A 245 14.30 -7.36 16.19
N THR A 246 14.21 -8.34 17.09
CA THR A 246 14.41 -8.12 18.52
C THR A 246 15.86 -7.78 18.81
N ALA A 247 16.14 -7.11 19.94
CA ALA A 247 17.51 -6.74 20.32
C ALA A 247 18.46 -7.96 20.33
N ALA A 248 18.03 -9.07 20.92
CA ALA A 248 18.83 -10.30 20.97
C ALA A 248 19.15 -10.85 19.55
N LYS A 249 18.16 -10.84 18.64
CA LYS A 249 18.38 -11.29 17.26
C LYS A 249 19.31 -10.37 16.47
N ARG A 250 19.34 -9.09 16.77
CA ARG A 250 20.26 -8.12 16.13
C ARG A 250 21.72 -8.44 16.45
N GLU A 251 22.00 -8.81 17.68
CA GLU A 251 23.35 -9.20 18.14
C GLU A 251 23.74 -10.58 17.56
N GLU A 252 22.84 -11.55 17.62
CA GLU A 252 23.03 -12.88 17.03
C GLU A 252 23.36 -12.79 15.54
N TYR A 253 22.63 -11.97 14.80
CA TYR A 253 22.85 -11.83 13.35
C TYR A 253 24.13 -11.07 13.04
N LEU A 254 24.56 -10.14 13.88
CA LEU A 254 25.88 -9.53 13.71
C LEU A 254 26.99 -10.55 13.89
N GLN A 255 26.91 -11.39 14.94
CA GLN A 255 27.88 -12.46 15.17
C GLN A 255 27.96 -13.45 14.02
N LEU A 256 26.83 -13.71 13.36
CA LEU A 256 26.77 -14.58 12.17
C LEU A 256 27.39 -13.91 10.93
N LEU A 257 27.14 -12.62 10.72
CA LEU A 257 27.48 -11.91 9.45
C LEU A 257 28.88 -11.29 9.48
N GLU A 258 29.38 -10.87 10.66
CA GLU A 258 30.67 -10.19 10.76
C GLU A 258 31.86 -11.04 10.25
N PRO A 259 31.95 -12.37 10.48
CA PRO A 259 33.01 -13.21 9.90
C PRO A 259 32.94 -13.33 8.36
N MET A 260 31.83 -12.96 7.75
CA MET A 260 31.61 -13.02 6.30
C MET A 260 31.87 -11.68 5.62
N ARG A 261 32.20 -10.66 6.35
CA ARG A 261 32.46 -9.31 5.86
C ARG A 261 33.55 -9.30 4.78
N THR A 262 33.30 -8.60 3.68
CA THR A 262 34.24 -8.49 2.54
C THR A 262 34.93 -7.15 2.43
N ALA A 263 34.34 -6.10 2.98
CA ALA A 263 34.91 -4.76 3.01
C ALA A 263 34.41 -3.99 4.24
N ASP A 264 35.02 -2.84 4.52
CA ASP A 264 34.44 -1.84 5.40
C ASP A 264 33.10 -1.34 4.86
N SER A 265 32.39 -0.46 5.58
CA SER A 265 31.13 0.04 5.09
C SER A 265 31.27 0.69 3.72
N VAL A 266 30.30 0.45 2.86
CA VAL A 266 30.19 1.10 1.56
C VAL A 266 28.93 1.97 1.55
N GLN A 267 28.95 3.04 0.74
CA GLN A 267 27.74 3.84 0.52
C GLN A 267 26.71 3.01 -0.23
N GLY A 268 25.50 3.00 0.28
CA GLY A 268 24.41 2.28 -0.37
C GLY A 268 24.00 2.95 -1.68
N GLU A 269 23.47 2.16 -2.60
CA GLU A 269 22.79 2.73 -3.75
C GLU A 269 21.57 3.56 -3.28
N PRO A 270 21.23 4.66 -3.99
CA PRO A 270 20.05 5.45 -3.69
C PRO A 270 18.82 4.54 -3.70
N ASN A 271 18.16 4.42 -2.56
CA ASN A 271 16.84 3.82 -2.56
C ASN A 271 15.84 4.87 -3.06
N ARG A 272 14.64 4.43 -3.43
CA ARG A 272 13.54 5.26 -3.92
C ARG A 272 13.27 6.54 -3.09
N TRP A 273 13.62 6.54 -1.83
CA TRP A 273 13.35 7.59 -0.84
C TRP A 273 14.59 8.36 -0.41
N ALA A 274 15.75 8.00 -0.91
CA ALA A 274 17.00 8.60 -0.51
C ALA A 274 17.64 9.36 -1.67
N THR A 275 17.98 10.61 -1.42
CA THR A 275 18.95 11.32 -2.26
C THR A 275 20.33 10.67 -2.09
N PRO A 276 21.28 10.86 -3.02
CA PRO A 276 22.65 10.35 -2.90
C PRO A 276 23.29 10.64 -1.55
N GLU A 277 22.91 11.75 -0.91
CA GLU A 277 23.43 12.20 0.39
C GLU A 277 22.75 11.48 1.59
N LYS A 278 21.64 10.74 1.37
CA LYS A 278 20.88 10.01 2.38
C LYS A 278 20.96 8.49 2.24
N THR A 279 21.78 7.99 1.34
CA THR A 279 22.06 6.55 1.24
C THR A 279 22.85 6.12 2.47
N GLY A 280 22.20 5.31 3.30
CA GLY A 280 22.88 4.80 4.50
C GLY A 280 24.02 3.85 4.14
N GLU A 281 25.07 3.90 4.94
CA GLU A 281 26.16 2.94 4.87
C GLU A 281 25.68 1.51 5.15
N TRP A 282 26.27 0.55 4.50
CA TRP A 282 26.03 -0.87 4.73
C TRP A 282 27.34 -1.66 4.61
N VAL A 283 27.39 -2.81 5.24
CA VAL A 283 28.56 -3.68 5.28
C VAL A 283 28.29 -4.87 4.36
N PRO A 284 29.07 -5.04 3.28
CA PRO A 284 28.93 -6.17 2.37
C PRO A 284 29.50 -7.46 3.01
N VAL A 285 28.84 -8.58 2.71
CA VAL A 285 29.26 -9.92 3.13
C VAL A 285 29.39 -10.85 1.93
N ARG A 286 30.13 -11.95 2.09
CA ARG A 286 30.18 -13.00 1.07
C ARG A 286 28.77 -13.57 0.86
N PRO A 287 28.31 -13.73 -0.39
CA PRO A 287 26.95 -14.17 -0.72
C PRO A 287 26.78 -15.69 -0.55
N GLU A 288 26.98 -16.18 0.66
CA GLU A 288 26.98 -17.61 1.01
C GLU A 288 25.76 -18.03 1.84
N LEU A 289 25.06 -17.05 2.46
CA LEU A 289 23.91 -17.33 3.30
C LEU A 289 22.61 -17.10 2.53
N VAL A 290 21.69 -18.04 2.67
CA VAL A 290 20.32 -17.92 2.16
C VAL A 290 19.34 -17.80 3.31
N VAL A 291 18.36 -16.92 3.13
CA VAL A 291 17.28 -16.69 4.08
C VAL A 291 15.92 -16.85 3.38
N GLU A 292 15.01 -17.55 4.04
CA GLU A 292 13.60 -17.57 3.70
C GLU A 292 12.91 -16.38 4.37
N PHE A 293 12.12 -15.65 3.60
CA PHE A 293 11.46 -14.43 4.06
C PHE A 293 10.01 -14.34 3.56
N ASP A 294 9.15 -13.68 4.33
CA ASP A 294 7.81 -13.30 3.88
C ASP A 294 7.85 -11.90 3.28
N TYR A 295 7.17 -11.73 2.15
CA TYR A 295 6.98 -10.45 1.49
C TYR A 295 5.53 -10.29 1.02
N ASP A 296 5.10 -9.07 0.81
CA ASP A 296 3.76 -8.78 0.30
C ASP A 296 3.75 -8.61 -1.23
N GLN A 297 4.65 -7.79 -1.77
CA GLN A 297 4.66 -7.46 -3.19
C GLN A 297 6.05 -7.07 -3.68
N MET A 298 6.33 -7.45 -4.92
CA MET A 298 7.45 -6.90 -5.68
C MET A 298 6.99 -5.64 -6.43
N GLU A 299 7.88 -4.69 -6.56
CA GLU A 299 7.71 -3.51 -7.40
C GLU A 299 8.90 -3.41 -8.35
N GLY A 300 8.66 -3.78 -9.59
CA GLY A 300 9.73 -4.09 -10.53
C GLY A 300 10.62 -5.19 -9.96
N MET A 301 11.91 -4.91 -9.84
CA MET A 301 12.91 -5.87 -9.33
C MET A 301 13.18 -5.76 -7.83
N ARG A 302 12.39 -5.01 -7.07
CA ARG A 302 12.62 -4.77 -5.64
C ARG A 302 11.39 -5.07 -4.80
N LEU A 303 11.62 -5.46 -3.55
CA LEU A 303 10.57 -5.56 -2.54
C LEU A 303 9.96 -4.17 -2.29
N ARG A 304 8.65 -4.08 -2.33
CA ARG A 304 7.94 -2.84 -2.04
C ARG A 304 8.09 -2.40 -0.59
N HIS A 305 8.03 -3.34 0.33
CA HIS A 305 8.20 -3.13 1.76
C HIS A 305 9.32 -3.99 2.33
N THR A 306 9.75 -3.66 3.54
CA THR A 306 10.70 -4.48 4.28
C THR A 306 10.13 -5.87 4.51
N ALA A 307 10.86 -6.89 4.10
CA ALA A 307 10.51 -8.30 4.27
C ALA A 307 10.57 -8.73 5.75
N LYS A 308 9.95 -9.86 6.05
CA LYS A 308 9.99 -10.48 7.37
C LYS A 308 10.84 -11.73 7.34
N PHE A 309 11.74 -11.86 8.32
CA PHE A 309 12.55 -13.06 8.50
C PHE A 309 11.67 -14.26 8.88
N LYS A 310 11.88 -15.40 8.21
CA LYS A 310 11.32 -16.69 8.60
C LYS A 310 12.39 -17.61 9.19
N ARG A 311 13.37 -17.98 8.40
CA ARG A 311 14.48 -18.86 8.84
C ARG A 311 15.68 -18.77 7.92
N TRP A 312 16.81 -19.18 8.41
CA TRP A 312 17.99 -19.45 7.58
C TRP A 312 17.80 -20.74 6.78
N ARG A 313 18.35 -20.77 5.58
CA ARG A 313 18.27 -21.90 4.65
C ARG A 313 19.68 -22.40 4.29
N PRO A 314 20.37 -23.08 5.24
CA PRO A 314 21.70 -23.64 4.98
C PRO A 314 21.68 -24.78 3.96
N ASP A 315 20.51 -25.33 3.68
CA ASP A 315 20.22 -26.37 2.69
C ASP A 315 20.07 -25.84 1.26
N ARG A 316 20.01 -24.51 1.09
CA ARG A 316 19.74 -23.88 -0.21
C ARG A 316 21.01 -23.32 -0.82
N GLU A 317 21.28 -23.69 -2.07
CA GLU A 317 22.40 -23.12 -2.82
C GLU A 317 22.15 -21.65 -3.19
N PRO A 318 23.03 -20.69 -2.84
CA PRO A 318 22.83 -19.28 -3.12
C PRO A 318 22.55 -18.95 -4.58
N SER A 319 23.29 -19.58 -5.51
CA SER A 319 23.13 -19.36 -6.96
C SER A 319 21.77 -19.78 -7.52
N SER A 320 21.00 -20.58 -6.76
CA SER A 320 19.66 -21.01 -7.13
C SER A 320 18.55 -20.02 -6.69
N CYS A 321 18.90 -18.96 -5.96
CA CYS A 321 17.94 -17.94 -5.54
C CYS A 321 17.75 -16.90 -6.64
N GLY A 322 16.92 -17.20 -7.64
CA GLY A 322 16.61 -16.32 -8.76
C GLY A 322 15.24 -15.65 -8.65
N TYR A 323 14.96 -14.73 -9.55
CA TYR A 323 13.65 -14.06 -9.64
C TYR A 323 12.54 -15.00 -10.13
N ASP A 324 12.90 -16.08 -10.81
CA ASP A 324 11.99 -17.11 -11.36
C ASP A 324 11.21 -17.88 -10.27
N GLN A 325 11.69 -17.87 -9.03
CA GLN A 325 10.97 -18.45 -7.90
C GLN A 325 9.82 -17.56 -7.38
N LEU A 326 9.81 -16.27 -7.76
CA LEU A 326 8.83 -15.33 -7.25
C LEU A 326 7.49 -15.50 -7.96
N GLU A 327 6.41 -15.49 -7.20
CA GLU A 327 5.06 -15.50 -7.76
C GLU A 327 4.81 -14.27 -8.61
N VAL A 328 4.36 -14.48 -9.84
CA VAL A 328 3.91 -13.41 -10.74
C VAL A 328 2.40 -13.32 -10.66
N PRO A 329 1.83 -12.16 -10.28
CA PRO A 329 0.38 -11.98 -10.25
C PRO A 329 -0.26 -12.26 -11.62
N VAL A 330 -1.45 -12.86 -11.61
CA VAL A 330 -2.25 -13.03 -12.82
C VAL A 330 -2.55 -11.65 -13.41
N ASN A 331 -2.34 -11.49 -14.72
CA ASN A 331 -2.63 -10.23 -15.39
C ASN A 331 -4.13 -9.90 -15.35
N TYR A 332 -4.49 -8.71 -14.85
CA TYR A 332 -5.86 -8.21 -14.77
C TYR A 332 -5.94 -6.73 -15.13
N ASP A 333 -7.03 -6.27 -15.72
CA ASP A 333 -7.21 -4.86 -16.08
C ASP A 333 -7.96 -4.11 -14.96
N LEU A 334 -7.50 -2.91 -14.63
CA LEU A 334 -8.11 -2.08 -13.60
C LEU A 334 -9.54 -1.63 -13.98
N ASP A 335 -9.79 -1.43 -15.26
CA ASP A 335 -11.12 -1.01 -15.70
C ASP A 335 -12.16 -2.10 -15.43
N ASP A 336 -11.79 -3.41 -15.46
CA ASP A 336 -12.67 -4.50 -15.06
C ASP A 336 -12.93 -4.53 -13.55
N VAL A 337 -12.00 -4.02 -12.74
CA VAL A 337 -12.21 -3.84 -11.29
C VAL A 337 -13.13 -2.67 -11.00
N LEU A 338 -13.01 -1.58 -11.78
CA LEU A 338 -13.78 -0.34 -11.60
C LEU A 338 -15.17 -0.40 -12.23
N GLN A 339 -15.46 -1.37 -13.11
CA GLN A 339 -16.80 -1.57 -13.65
C GLN A 339 -17.78 -1.90 -12.52
N GLU A 340 -18.93 -1.27 -12.54
CA GLU A 340 -19.99 -1.53 -11.57
C GLU A 340 -20.39 -3.02 -11.65
N GLY A 341 -20.31 -3.70 -10.51
CA GLY A 341 -20.96 -4.99 -10.36
C GLY A 341 -22.47 -4.78 -10.41
N GLU A 342 -23.14 -5.62 -11.17
CA GLU A 342 -24.60 -5.74 -11.19
C GLU A 342 -25.15 -5.99 -9.76
#